data_dab20ff60be4304bb4406058b70088a1
#
_entry.id   dab20ff60be4304bb4406058b70088a1
#
_cell.length_a   1.000
_cell.length_b   1.000
_cell.length_c   1.000
_cell.angle_alpha   90.00
_cell.angle_beta   90.00
_cell.angle_gamma   90.00
#
_symmetry.space_group_name_H-M   'P 1'
#
loop_
_entity.id
_entity.type
_entity.pdbx_description
1 polymer ?
#
loop_
_entity_poly.entity_id
_entity_poly.type
_entity_poly.pdbx_seq_one_letter_code
_entity_poly.pdbx_strand_id
1 'polypeptide(L)'
;MQEIYSQIILDHSRNQANKHDLADADIKEPGHNPSCGDEIVLQLKLDGDKIVDASFTGDGCAISQAATSVMCDILVGKTKEEAKKLADIYIRMIKREDVTDEELEELEDAVAFKNIQNMPQRVNCALLSWNTLNGVIDNV
;
A
#
# COMPACT_ATOMS: atom_id res chain seq x y z
N MET A 1 20.36 6.55 5.45
CA MET A 1 18.89 6.60 5.59
C MET A 1 18.20 6.39 4.26
N GLN A 2 18.43 7.28 3.29
CA GLN A 2 17.82 7.13 1.96
C GLN A 2 18.18 5.83 1.26
N GLU A 3 19.41 5.37 1.43
CA GLU A 3 19.86 4.11 0.81
C GLU A 3 19.09 2.91 1.33
N ILE A 4 18.78 2.89 2.63
CA ILE A 4 17.99 1.81 3.23
C ILE A 4 16.57 1.82 2.67
N TYR A 5 15.96 3.00 2.60
CA TYR A 5 14.61 3.14 2.05
C TYR A 5 14.56 2.78 0.58
N SER A 6 15.56 3.20 -0.20
CA SER A 6 15.65 2.83 -1.61
C SER A 6 15.79 1.32 -1.79
N GLN A 7 16.53 0.67 -0.90
CA GLN A 7 16.69 -0.78 -0.95
C GLN A 7 15.38 -1.51 -0.66
N ILE A 8 14.59 -1.02 0.33
CA ILE A 8 13.28 -1.58 0.64
C ILE A 8 12.36 -1.50 -0.58
N ILE A 9 12.30 -0.34 -1.22
CA ILE A 9 11.49 -0.14 -2.41
C ILE A 9 11.94 -1.07 -3.54
N LEU A 10 13.23 -1.16 -3.77
CA LEU A 10 13.80 -1.98 -4.82
C LEU A 10 13.50 -3.47 -4.57
N ASP A 11 13.70 -3.94 -3.35
CA ASP A 11 13.44 -5.33 -3.00
C ASP A 11 11.97 -5.69 -3.22
N HIS A 12 11.06 -4.83 -2.76
CA HIS A 12 9.63 -5.07 -2.94
C HIS A 12 9.19 -4.98 -4.40
N SER A 13 9.82 -4.12 -5.20
CA SER A 13 9.49 -4.02 -6.62
C SER A 13 9.87 -5.28 -7.40
N ARG A 14 10.84 -6.04 -6.90
CA ARG A 14 11.32 -7.28 -7.52
C ARG A 14 10.69 -8.53 -6.91
N ASN A 15 10.17 -8.43 -5.70
CA ASN A 15 9.61 -9.56 -4.97
C ASN A 15 8.18 -9.82 -5.43
N GLN A 16 7.92 -11.02 -5.95
CA GLN A 16 6.60 -11.41 -6.46
C GLN A 16 5.75 -12.17 -5.42
N ALA A 17 6.23 -12.27 -4.18
CA ALA A 17 5.55 -13.06 -3.15
C ALA A 17 4.12 -12.60 -2.88
N ASN A 18 3.87 -11.28 -2.94
CA ASN A 18 2.54 -10.72 -2.71
C ASN A 18 1.75 -10.50 -4.00
N LYS A 19 2.33 -10.81 -5.14
CA LYS A 19 1.72 -10.57 -6.46
C LYS A 19 1.14 -11.87 -7.03
N HIS A 20 -0.06 -12.19 -6.64
CA HIS A 20 -0.77 -13.40 -7.08
C HIS A 20 -2.26 -13.27 -6.81
N ASP A 21 -3.06 -14.12 -7.46
CA ASP A 21 -4.47 -14.21 -7.14
C ASP A 21 -4.68 -14.87 -5.79
N LEU A 22 -5.67 -14.40 -5.07
CA LEU A 22 -6.06 -14.94 -3.77
C LEU A 22 -7.38 -15.68 -3.95
N ALA A 23 -7.34 -17.01 -3.90
CA ALA A 23 -8.46 -17.88 -4.29
C ALA A 23 -9.76 -17.60 -3.53
N ASP A 24 -9.65 -17.30 -2.23
CA ASP A 24 -10.81 -17.10 -1.36
C ASP A 24 -10.95 -15.63 -0.94
N ALA A 25 -10.53 -14.70 -1.79
CA ALA A 25 -10.59 -13.28 -1.45
C ALA A 25 -12.04 -12.83 -1.20
N ASP A 26 -12.23 -12.13 -0.10
CA ASP A 26 -13.52 -11.50 0.23
C ASP A 26 -13.65 -10.14 -0.45
N ILE A 27 -12.52 -9.52 -0.75
CA ILE A 27 -12.44 -8.23 -1.44
C ILE A 27 -11.54 -8.37 -2.65
N LYS A 28 -11.99 -7.89 -3.80
CA LYS A 28 -11.18 -7.68 -4.99
C LYS A 28 -11.50 -6.31 -5.53
N GLU A 29 -10.62 -5.35 -5.30
CA GLU A 29 -10.86 -3.96 -5.67
C GLU A 29 -9.82 -3.48 -6.67
N PRO A 30 -10.25 -3.06 -7.86
CA PRO A 30 -9.33 -2.49 -8.84
C PRO A 30 -8.93 -1.07 -8.47
N GLY A 31 -7.67 -0.72 -8.75
CA GLY A 31 -7.16 0.62 -8.65
C GLY A 31 -6.42 0.97 -9.93
N HIS A 32 -6.57 2.21 -10.38
CA HIS A 32 -5.99 2.65 -11.65
C HIS A 32 -5.40 4.05 -11.54
N ASN A 33 -4.19 4.20 -12.03
CA ASN A 33 -3.52 5.50 -12.14
C ASN A 33 -3.25 5.79 -13.63
N PRO A 34 -4.11 6.55 -14.30
CA PRO A 34 -3.96 6.78 -15.74
C PRO A 34 -2.70 7.55 -16.11
N SER A 35 -2.16 8.36 -15.19
CA SER A 35 -0.95 9.15 -15.46
C SER A 35 0.27 8.29 -15.73
N CYS A 36 0.35 7.12 -15.10
CA CYS A 36 1.50 6.22 -15.22
C CYS A 36 1.11 4.87 -15.86
N GLY A 37 -0.16 4.67 -16.16
CA GLY A 37 -0.63 3.39 -16.67
C GLY A 37 -0.63 2.29 -15.64
N ASP A 38 -0.58 2.64 -14.35
CA ASP A 38 -0.60 1.64 -13.29
C ASP A 38 -2.00 1.08 -13.09
N GLU A 39 -2.12 -0.24 -13.00
CA GLU A 39 -3.38 -0.92 -12.69
C GLU A 39 -3.09 -2.03 -11.70
N ILE A 40 -3.85 -2.06 -10.61
CA ILE A 40 -3.74 -3.13 -9.62
C ILE A 40 -5.13 -3.64 -9.28
N VAL A 41 -5.19 -4.88 -8.80
CA VAL A 41 -6.40 -5.42 -8.16
C VAL A 41 -5.97 -5.86 -6.76
N LEU A 42 -6.42 -5.12 -5.76
CA LEU A 42 -6.13 -5.44 -4.37
C LEU A 42 -7.06 -6.57 -3.93
N GLN A 43 -6.52 -7.61 -3.32
CA GLN A 43 -7.27 -8.77 -2.89
C GLN A 43 -7.01 -9.02 -1.40
N LEU A 44 -8.09 -9.09 -0.63
CA LEU A 44 -8.01 -9.29 0.81
C LEU A 44 -8.90 -10.45 1.23
N LYS A 45 -8.40 -11.24 2.17
CA LYS A 45 -9.20 -12.26 2.84
C LYS A 45 -9.43 -11.83 4.29
N LEU A 46 -10.67 -11.94 4.72
CA LEU A 46 -11.09 -11.47 6.03
C LEU A 46 -11.55 -12.63 6.91
N ASP A 47 -11.32 -12.49 8.21
CA ASP A 47 -11.94 -13.34 9.24
C ASP A 47 -12.57 -12.36 10.25
N GLY A 48 -13.89 -12.16 10.11
CA GLY A 48 -14.56 -11.09 10.83
C GLY A 48 -14.05 -9.73 10.39
N ASP A 49 -13.51 -8.98 11.32
CA ASP A 49 -12.93 -7.65 11.04
C ASP A 49 -11.41 -7.70 10.85
N LYS A 50 -10.82 -8.90 10.88
CA LYS A 50 -9.36 -9.05 10.76
C LYS A 50 -8.97 -9.45 9.35
N ILE A 51 -7.91 -8.82 8.84
CA ILE A 51 -7.31 -9.17 7.55
C ILE A 51 -6.35 -10.34 7.79
N VAL A 52 -6.65 -11.50 7.21
CA VAL A 52 -5.83 -12.70 7.40
C VAL A 52 -4.92 -13.00 6.22
N ASP A 53 -5.19 -12.41 5.06
CA ASP A 53 -4.30 -12.53 3.90
C ASP A 53 -4.52 -11.34 2.97
N ALA A 54 -3.48 -10.99 2.21
CA ALA A 54 -3.50 -9.87 1.29
C ALA A 54 -2.59 -10.15 0.10
N SER A 55 -3.05 -9.82 -1.09
CA SER A 55 -2.26 -9.95 -2.31
C SER A 55 -2.73 -8.93 -3.34
N PHE A 56 -2.06 -8.88 -4.47
CA PHE A 56 -2.49 -8.03 -5.57
C PHE A 56 -2.09 -8.64 -6.90
N THR A 57 -2.75 -8.21 -7.96
CA THR A 57 -2.37 -8.50 -9.33
C THR A 57 -2.32 -7.18 -10.11
N GLY A 58 -1.84 -7.24 -11.33
CA GLY A 58 -1.76 -6.08 -12.21
C GLY A 58 -0.33 -5.63 -12.43
N ASP A 59 -0.17 -4.55 -13.18
CA ASP A 59 1.13 -4.02 -13.56
C ASP A 59 1.21 -2.52 -13.34
N GLY A 60 2.43 -2.03 -13.19
CA GLY A 60 2.68 -0.62 -13.02
C GLY A 60 4.17 -0.35 -12.83
N CYS A 61 4.50 0.89 -12.48
CA CYS A 61 5.89 1.25 -12.24
C CYS A 61 6.41 0.60 -10.96
N ALA A 62 7.73 0.61 -10.79
CA ALA A 62 8.38 0.01 -9.63
C ALA A 62 7.83 0.57 -8.30
N ILE A 63 7.52 1.87 -8.26
CA ILE A 63 7.02 2.51 -7.05
C ILE A 63 5.62 2.01 -6.69
N SER A 64 4.69 1.92 -7.66
CA SER A 64 3.35 1.43 -7.39
C SER A 64 3.38 -0.05 -6.98
N GLN A 65 4.20 -0.85 -7.62
CA GLN A 65 4.35 -2.27 -7.28
C GLN A 65 4.93 -2.45 -5.88
N ALA A 66 5.98 -1.70 -5.55
CA ALA A 66 6.60 -1.77 -4.23
C ALA A 66 5.65 -1.29 -3.13
N ALA A 67 4.95 -0.18 -3.35
CA ALA A 67 4.01 0.36 -2.36
C ALA A 67 2.89 -0.64 -2.08
N THR A 68 2.39 -1.31 -3.10
CA THR A 68 1.34 -2.32 -2.95
C THR A 68 1.86 -3.54 -2.19
N SER A 69 3.06 -4.00 -2.51
CA SER A 69 3.67 -5.15 -1.86
C SER A 69 3.92 -4.88 -0.37
N VAL A 70 4.47 -3.73 -0.04
CA VAL A 70 4.69 -3.31 1.36
C VAL A 70 3.37 -3.26 2.11
N MET A 71 2.33 -2.67 1.49
CA MET A 71 1.01 -2.60 2.09
C MET A 71 0.48 -4.00 2.42
N CYS A 72 0.59 -4.94 1.50
CA CYS A 72 0.13 -6.31 1.74
C CYS A 72 0.83 -6.94 2.95
N ASP A 73 2.14 -6.77 3.06
CA ASP A 73 2.89 -7.30 4.21
C ASP A 73 2.40 -6.71 5.53
N ILE A 74 2.12 -5.42 5.55
CA ILE A 74 1.70 -4.74 6.78
C ILE A 74 0.28 -5.12 7.17
N LEU A 75 -0.62 -5.28 6.21
CA LEU A 75 -2.05 -5.49 6.48
C LEU A 75 -2.37 -6.83 7.11
N VAL A 76 -1.59 -7.87 6.82
CA VAL A 76 -1.87 -9.20 7.37
C VAL A 76 -1.75 -9.16 8.89
N GLY A 77 -2.83 -9.55 9.56
CA GLY A 77 -2.91 -9.52 11.02
C GLY A 77 -3.54 -8.25 11.59
N LYS A 78 -3.85 -7.26 10.76
CA LYS A 78 -4.48 -6.02 11.21
C LYS A 78 -6.00 -6.10 11.10
N THR A 79 -6.69 -5.38 11.98
CA THR A 79 -8.14 -5.22 11.85
C THR A 79 -8.46 -4.18 10.77
N LYS A 80 -9.72 -4.14 10.33
CA LYS A 80 -10.16 -3.14 9.37
C LYS A 80 -9.95 -1.72 9.89
N GLU A 81 -10.18 -1.48 11.18
CA GLU A 81 -9.94 -0.18 11.81
C GLU A 81 -8.46 0.19 11.78
N GLU A 82 -7.58 -0.75 12.10
CA GLU A 82 -6.16 -0.53 12.06
C GLU A 82 -5.68 -0.25 10.63
N ALA A 83 -6.19 -0.99 9.66
CA ALA A 83 -5.87 -0.78 8.25
C ALA A 83 -6.29 0.61 7.78
N LYS A 84 -7.47 1.06 8.18
CA LYS A 84 -7.96 2.40 7.84
C LYS A 84 -7.07 3.48 8.43
N LYS A 85 -6.66 3.31 9.69
CA LYS A 85 -5.76 4.25 10.36
C LYS A 85 -4.42 4.32 9.64
N LEU A 86 -3.86 3.18 9.27
CA LEU A 86 -2.59 3.12 8.55
C LEU A 86 -2.69 3.80 7.18
N ALA A 87 -3.79 3.56 6.46
CA ALA A 87 -4.00 4.22 5.17
C ALA A 87 -4.07 5.73 5.33
N ASP A 88 -4.77 6.23 6.34
CA ASP A 88 -4.85 7.65 6.62
C ASP A 88 -3.47 8.25 6.89
N ILE A 89 -2.67 7.60 7.75
CA ILE A 89 -1.32 8.07 8.08
C ILE A 89 -0.44 8.10 6.82
N TYR A 90 -0.47 7.02 6.05
CA TYR A 90 0.33 6.93 4.83
C TYR A 90 -0.03 8.02 3.82
N ILE A 91 -1.31 8.22 3.59
CA ILE A 91 -1.81 9.23 2.64
C ILE A 91 -1.38 10.63 3.10
N ARG A 92 -1.51 10.92 4.38
CA ARG A 92 -1.06 12.22 4.94
C ARG A 92 0.44 12.39 4.76
N MET A 93 1.22 11.35 5.03
CA MET A 93 2.67 11.39 4.85
C MET A 93 3.05 11.74 3.41
N ILE A 94 2.45 11.07 2.44
CA ILE A 94 2.77 11.29 1.01
C ILE A 94 2.32 12.68 0.56
N LYS A 95 1.19 13.16 1.08
CA LYS A 95 0.64 14.48 0.72
C LYS A 95 1.27 15.63 1.50
N ARG A 96 2.28 15.35 2.32
CA ARG A 96 3.01 16.34 3.11
C ARG A 96 2.15 17.01 4.18
N GLU A 97 1.13 16.29 4.67
CA GLU A 97 0.32 16.76 5.79
C GLU A 97 1.01 16.34 7.09
N ASP A 98 0.57 16.94 8.21
CA ASP A 98 1.21 16.68 9.50
C ASP A 98 1.07 15.21 9.93
N VAL A 99 2.19 14.60 10.28
CA VAL A 99 2.27 13.22 10.78
C VAL A 99 3.25 13.21 11.93
N THR A 100 2.86 12.61 13.05
CA THR A 100 3.75 12.50 14.22
C THR A 100 4.75 11.37 14.01
N ASP A 101 5.85 11.41 14.79
CA ASP A 101 6.85 10.35 14.76
C ASP A 101 6.24 9.00 15.18
N GLU A 102 5.32 9.02 16.13
CA GLU A 102 4.62 7.82 16.60
C GLU A 102 3.78 7.22 15.49
N GLU A 103 3.08 8.06 14.72
CA GLU A 103 2.30 7.61 13.57
C GLU A 103 3.20 7.00 12.50
N LEU A 104 4.35 7.60 12.23
CA LEU A 104 5.29 7.07 11.24
C LEU A 104 5.81 5.69 11.64
N GLU A 105 6.01 5.45 12.93
CA GLU A 105 6.45 4.14 13.41
C GLU A 105 5.41 3.05 13.10
N GLU A 106 4.13 3.37 13.15
CA GLU A 106 3.06 2.43 12.84
C GLU A 106 3.09 1.97 11.37
N LEU A 107 3.66 2.76 10.48
CA LEU A 107 3.74 2.44 9.06
C LEU A 107 4.80 1.37 8.73
N GLU A 108 5.68 1.04 9.67
CA GLU A 108 6.74 0.06 9.46
C GLU A 108 7.53 0.38 8.18
N ASP A 109 7.71 -0.57 7.27
CA ASP A 109 8.49 -0.35 6.04
C ASP A 109 7.86 0.66 5.07
N ALA A 110 6.58 0.98 5.23
CA ALA A 110 5.91 1.95 4.37
C ALA A 110 6.49 3.38 4.54
N VAL A 111 7.20 3.64 5.62
CA VAL A 111 7.93 4.89 5.82
C VAL A 111 8.98 5.12 4.72
N ALA A 112 9.44 4.04 4.07
CA ALA A 112 10.40 4.13 2.98
C ALA A 112 9.91 5.03 1.83
N PHE A 113 8.61 5.21 1.71
CA PHE A 113 8.02 6.02 0.63
C PHE A 113 7.92 7.50 0.96
N LYS A 114 8.34 7.92 2.15
CA LYS A 114 8.24 9.32 2.57
C LYS A 114 8.88 10.30 1.58
N ASN A 115 10.03 9.94 1.01
CA ASN A 115 10.74 10.82 0.08
C ASN A 115 10.00 11.01 -1.25
N ILE A 116 9.03 10.16 -1.55
CA ILE A 116 8.22 10.28 -2.77
C ILE A 116 7.41 11.59 -2.76
N GLN A 117 7.13 12.14 -1.57
CA GLN A 117 6.47 13.44 -1.46
C GLN A 117 7.19 14.56 -2.24
N ASN A 118 8.51 14.40 -2.46
CA ASN A 118 9.32 15.36 -3.19
C ASN A 118 9.40 15.06 -4.69
N MET A 119 8.67 14.04 -5.15
CA MET A 119 8.68 13.59 -6.54
C MET A 119 7.26 13.66 -7.10
N PRO A 120 6.80 14.86 -7.51
CA PRO A 120 5.39 15.04 -7.90
C PRO A 120 4.88 14.04 -8.94
N GLN A 121 5.73 13.61 -9.85
CA GLN A 121 5.37 12.67 -10.90
C GLN A 121 5.10 11.26 -10.35
N ARG A 122 5.57 10.97 -9.13
CA ARG A 122 5.46 9.63 -8.53
C ARG A 122 4.49 9.57 -7.36
N VAL A 123 3.98 10.72 -6.90
CA VAL A 123 3.07 10.77 -5.76
C VAL A 123 1.85 9.87 -5.98
N ASN A 124 1.23 9.96 -7.14
CA ASN A 124 0.06 9.13 -7.45
C ASN A 124 0.40 7.64 -7.55
N CYS A 125 1.62 7.31 -7.98
CA CYS A 125 2.08 5.92 -7.99
C CYS A 125 2.18 5.35 -6.58
N ALA A 126 2.71 6.15 -5.65
CA ALA A 126 2.85 5.73 -4.25
C ALA A 126 1.50 5.65 -3.54
N LEU A 127 0.52 6.46 -3.95
CA LEU A 127 -0.80 6.52 -3.32
C LEU A 127 -1.78 5.47 -3.85
N LEU A 128 -1.57 4.94 -5.04
CA LEU A 128 -2.58 4.12 -5.72
C LEU A 128 -3.18 3.02 -4.85
N SER A 129 -2.34 2.13 -4.30
CA SER A 129 -2.82 0.99 -3.53
C SER A 129 -3.46 1.41 -2.21
N TRP A 130 -2.89 2.41 -1.55
CA TRP A 130 -3.39 2.89 -0.27
C TRP A 130 -4.72 3.64 -0.43
N ASN A 131 -4.89 4.39 -1.51
CA ASN A 131 -6.18 5.01 -1.85
C ASN A 131 -7.23 3.94 -2.17
N THR A 132 -6.83 2.89 -2.88
CA THR A 132 -7.72 1.77 -3.22
C THR A 132 -8.20 1.09 -1.94
N LEU A 133 -7.28 0.81 -1.02
CA LEU A 133 -7.63 0.26 0.29
C LEU A 133 -8.59 1.17 1.05
N ASN A 134 -8.24 2.45 1.13
CA ASN A 134 -9.03 3.43 1.89
C ASN A 134 -10.46 3.56 1.34
N GLY A 135 -10.60 3.41 0.03
CA GLY A 135 -11.92 3.49 -0.62
C GLY A 135 -12.81 2.29 -0.38
N VAL A 136 -12.24 1.12 -0.08
CA VAL A 136 -13.01 -0.12 0.05
C VAL A 136 -13.17 -0.59 1.49
N ILE A 137 -12.23 -0.23 2.37
CA ILE A 137 -12.17 -0.82 3.72
C ILE A 137 -13.40 -0.47 4.59
N ASP A 138 -14.04 0.67 4.33
CA ASP A 138 -15.22 1.09 5.06
C ASP A 138 -16.50 0.35 4.64
N ASN A 139 -16.45 -0.34 3.51
CA ASN A 139 -17.64 -0.98 2.90
C ASN A 139 -17.72 -2.48 3.15
N VAL A 140 -16.86 -3.00 4.02
CA VAL A 140 -16.82 -4.44 4.30
C VAL A 140 -17.07 -4.79 5.76
#